data_1d86b8efc17af9a842a8440d950433b5
#
_entry.id   1d86b8efc17af9a842a8440d950433b5
#
_cell.length_a   1.000
_cell.length_b   1.000
_cell.length_c   1.000
_cell.angle_alpha   90.00
_cell.angle_beta   90.00
_cell.angle_gamma   90.00
#
_symmetry.space_group_name_H-M   'P 1'
#
loop_
_entity.id
_entity.type
_entity.pdbx_description
1 polymer ?
#
loop_
_entity_poly.entity_id
_entity_poly.type
_entity_poly.pdbx_seq_one_letter_code
_entity_poly.pdbx_strand_id
1 'polypeptide(L)'
;STLVIKQGEGPDVTVKLTDNVQVFGVVPATLADLKTGAFIGVGAMPQPDGSQKAIQVMIFAESQRGTGEGFRPWDRPGTTMTNATVDTTVAGVDGQVVTVKYKDGEKKIIIGKDAVIRAYVVGDKSELKPGAHIAIVRADKMPDGTLQTARINVGRDGVVPQ
;
A
#
# COMPACT_ATOMS: atom_id res chain seq x y z
N SER A 1 4.44 15.51 -18.51
CA SER A 1 5.40 15.83 -17.43
C SER A 1 6.38 14.69 -17.23
N THR A 2 7.57 15.01 -16.78
CA THR A 2 8.65 14.06 -16.59
C THR A 2 9.26 14.24 -15.22
N LEU A 3 9.54 13.14 -14.52
CA LEU A 3 10.22 13.13 -13.24
C LEU A 3 11.58 12.46 -13.38
N VAL A 4 12.58 13.01 -12.68
CA VAL A 4 13.87 12.35 -12.49
C VAL A 4 13.92 11.89 -11.03
N ILE A 5 14.09 10.60 -10.83
CA ILE A 5 13.98 9.97 -9.51
C ILE A 5 15.33 9.39 -9.09
N LYS A 6 15.75 9.71 -7.86
CA LYS A 6 16.93 9.09 -7.27
C LYS A 6 16.53 7.82 -6.52
N GLN A 7 17.24 6.74 -6.82
CA GLN A 7 17.03 5.43 -6.19
C GLN A 7 18.23 5.11 -5.30
N GLY A 8 18.27 5.66 -4.07
CA GLY A 8 19.38 5.39 -3.17
C GLY A 8 20.73 5.68 -3.83
N GLU A 9 21.61 4.67 -3.91
CA GLU A 9 22.93 4.79 -4.54
C GLU A 9 22.92 4.42 -6.03
N GLY A 10 21.78 4.01 -6.56
CA GLY A 10 21.64 3.64 -7.96
C GLY A 10 21.58 4.85 -8.89
N PRO A 11 21.56 4.61 -10.20
CA PRO A 11 21.43 5.69 -11.18
C PRO A 11 20.07 6.35 -11.09
N ASP A 12 19.99 7.61 -11.50
CA ASP A 12 18.73 8.31 -11.61
C ASP A 12 17.85 7.66 -12.67
N VAL A 13 16.55 7.63 -12.43
CA VAL A 13 15.57 7.07 -13.35
C VAL A 13 14.63 8.16 -13.82
N THR A 14 14.43 8.26 -15.12
CA THR A 14 13.50 9.20 -15.72
C THR A 14 12.17 8.51 -15.98
N VAL A 15 11.10 9.08 -15.47
CA VAL A 15 9.73 8.53 -15.61
C VAL A 15 8.82 9.61 -16.16
N LYS A 16 8.08 9.26 -17.22
CA LYS A 16 7.04 10.13 -17.76
C LYS A 16 5.73 9.87 -17.03
N LEU A 17 4.99 10.94 -16.80
CA LEU A 17 3.66 10.88 -16.20
C LEU A 17 2.60 10.96 -17.30
N THR A 18 1.58 10.12 -17.21
CA THR A 18 0.42 10.24 -18.10
C THR A 18 -0.36 11.51 -17.79
N ASP A 19 -1.16 11.99 -18.73
CA ASP A 19 -1.97 13.21 -18.53
C ASP A 19 -2.97 13.05 -17.38
N ASN A 20 -3.41 11.82 -17.15
CA ASN A 20 -4.38 11.50 -16.09
C ASN A 20 -3.72 10.84 -14.86
N VAL A 21 -2.42 11.09 -14.65
CA VAL A 21 -1.70 10.51 -13.53
C VAL A 21 -2.43 10.79 -12.21
N GLN A 22 -2.57 9.74 -11.40
CA GLN A 22 -3.16 9.83 -10.06
C GLN A 22 -2.06 9.92 -9.02
N VAL A 23 -2.18 10.88 -8.12
CA VAL A 23 -1.23 11.08 -7.02
C VAL A 23 -1.95 10.79 -5.72
N PHE A 24 -1.37 9.89 -4.93
CA PHE A 24 -1.88 9.55 -3.59
C PHE A 24 -0.84 9.94 -2.55
N GLY A 25 -1.29 10.66 -1.52
CA GLY A 25 -0.46 10.89 -0.35
C GLY A 25 -0.45 9.65 0.53
N VAL A 26 0.68 9.36 1.17
CA VAL A 26 0.80 8.28 2.16
C VAL A 26 1.02 8.91 3.52
N VAL A 27 0.12 8.65 4.44
CA VAL A 27 0.14 9.25 5.79
C VAL A 27 0.19 8.16 6.85
N PRO A 28 0.72 8.43 8.05
CA PRO A 28 0.64 7.50 9.16
C PRO A 28 -0.83 7.24 9.55
N ALA A 29 -1.11 6.03 10.00
CA ALA A 29 -2.45 5.65 10.49
C ALA A 29 -2.31 4.76 11.72
N THR A 30 -3.43 4.48 12.36
CA THR A 30 -3.47 3.69 13.59
C THR A 30 -4.50 2.57 13.51
N LEU A 31 -4.48 1.69 14.50
CA LEU A 31 -5.49 0.61 14.60
C LEU A 31 -6.92 1.17 14.62
N ALA A 32 -7.12 2.35 15.20
CA ALA A 32 -8.44 2.97 15.25
C ALA A 32 -8.99 3.34 13.87
N ASP A 33 -8.11 3.45 12.87
CA ASP A 33 -8.51 3.78 11.50
C ASP A 33 -8.98 2.56 10.70
N LEU A 34 -8.82 1.35 11.25
CA LEU A 34 -9.25 0.11 10.62
C LEU A 34 -10.71 -0.16 10.92
N LYS A 35 -11.58 0.55 10.22
CA LYS A 35 -13.02 0.45 10.44
C LYS A 35 -13.65 -0.63 9.56
N THR A 36 -14.73 -1.22 10.05
CA THR A 36 -15.54 -2.15 9.25
C THR A 36 -15.94 -1.49 7.94
N GLY A 37 -15.74 -2.21 6.84
CA GLY A 37 -16.02 -1.71 5.50
C GLY A 37 -14.81 -1.08 4.81
N ALA A 38 -13.72 -0.80 5.52
CA ALA A 38 -12.51 -0.26 4.90
C ALA A 38 -11.87 -1.31 3.99
N PHE A 39 -11.33 -0.86 2.86
CA PHE A 39 -10.55 -1.72 1.98
C PHE A 39 -9.08 -1.56 2.32
N ILE A 40 -8.40 -2.65 2.67
CA ILE A 40 -7.03 -2.60 3.15
C ILE A 40 -6.14 -3.60 2.40
N GLY A 41 -4.84 -3.30 2.37
CA GLY A 41 -3.81 -4.23 1.90
C GLY A 41 -2.92 -4.62 3.07
N VAL A 42 -2.73 -5.91 3.28
CA VAL A 42 -1.97 -6.44 4.40
C VAL A 42 -0.81 -7.28 3.91
N GLY A 43 0.41 -6.82 4.19
CA GLY A 43 1.60 -7.64 4.07
C GLY A 43 1.79 -8.41 5.36
N ALA A 44 1.86 -9.74 5.30
CA ALA A 44 1.80 -10.56 6.50
C ALA A 44 2.66 -11.82 6.41
N MET A 45 2.88 -12.44 7.56
CA MET A 45 3.50 -13.76 7.67
C MET A 45 2.44 -14.79 8.05
N PRO A 46 2.31 -15.89 7.29
CA PRO A 46 1.40 -16.98 7.65
C PRO A 46 1.74 -17.57 9.01
N GLN A 47 0.72 -17.92 9.77
CA GLN A 47 0.85 -18.58 11.06
C GLN A 47 0.43 -20.04 10.98
N PRO A 48 0.88 -20.91 11.90
CA PRO A 48 0.54 -22.34 11.86
C PRO A 48 -0.96 -22.63 11.90
N ASP A 49 -1.75 -21.74 12.50
CA ASP A 49 -3.20 -21.92 12.61
C ASP A 49 -3.97 -21.41 11.38
N GLY A 50 -3.26 -20.96 10.35
CA GLY A 50 -3.87 -20.41 9.13
C GLY A 50 -4.15 -18.92 9.17
N SER A 51 -3.96 -18.26 10.32
CA SER A 51 -4.06 -16.82 10.39
C SER A 51 -2.83 -16.14 9.78
N GLN A 52 -2.90 -14.83 9.58
CA GLN A 52 -1.82 -14.03 9.01
C GLN A 52 -1.41 -12.96 10.03
N LYS A 53 -0.13 -12.90 10.36
CA LYS A 53 0.37 -11.84 11.26
C LYS A 53 0.86 -10.67 10.44
N ALA A 54 0.22 -9.52 10.59
CA ALA A 54 0.53 -8.34 9.78
C ALA A 54 1.92 -7.79 10.09
N ILE A 55 2.66 -7.50 9.03
CA ILE A 55 3.91 -6.73 9.05
C ILE A 55 3.58 -5.28 8.79
N GLN A 56 2.76 -5.03 7.77
CA GLN A 56 2.28 -3.69 7.43
C GLN A 56 0.84 -3.73 6.94
N VAL A 57 0.13 -2.65 7.15
CA VAL A 57 -1.25 -2.48 6.72
C VAL A 57 -1.36 -1.15 5.98
N MET A 58 -1.93 -1.19 4.78
CA MET A 58 -2.25 0.01 4.01
C MET A 58 -3.77 0.15 3.93
N ILE A 59 -4.29 1.29 4.36
CA ILE A 59 -5.71 1.60 4.22
C ILE A 59 -5.87 2.36 2.91
N PHE A 60 -6.59 1.76 1.97
CA PHE A 60 -6.79 2.38 0.65
C PHE A 60 -7.79 3.52 0.72
N ALA A 61 -7.61 4.52 -0.15
CA ALA A 61 -8.65 5.53 -0.37
C ALA A 61 -9.87 4.85 -0.99
N GLU A 62 -11.05 5.40 -0.77
CA GLU A 62 -12.29 4.79 -1.27
C GLU A 62 -12.27 4.63 -2.80
N SER A 63 -11.65 5.57 -3.52
CA SER A 63 -11.48 5.49 -4.97
C SER A 63 -10.61 4.31 -5.41
N GLN A 64 -9.87 3.71 -4.51
CA GLN A 64 -8.99 2.58 -4.79
C GLN A 64 -9.61 1.24 -4.41
N ARG A 65 -10.85 1.22 -3.91
CA ARG A 65 -11.52 0.00 -3.47
C ARG A 65 -11.51 -1.04 -4.59
N GLY A 66 -11.15 -2.28 -4.26
CA GLY A 66 -11.05 -3.38 -5.19
C GLY A 66 -9.68 -3.55 -5.83
N THR A 67 -8.76 -2.61 -5.64
CA THR A 67 -7.42 -2.69 -6.23
C THR A 67 -6.70 -3.95 -5.77
N GLY A 68 -6.37 -4.82 -6.73
CA GLY A 68 -5.63 -6.05 -6.44
C GLY A 68 -6.31 -6.97 -5.44
N GLU A 69 -7.64 -6.92 -5.34
CA GLU A 69 -8.38 -7.74 -4.37
C GLU A 69 -8.01 -9.22 -4.47
N GLY A 70 -7.73 -9.82 -3.31
CA GLY A 70 -7.36 -11.23 -3.23
C GLY A 70 -6.23 -11.51 -2.26
N PHE A 71 -5.78 -12.76 -2.28
CA PHE A 71 -4.71 -13.28 -1.44
C PHE A 71 -3.64 -13.90 -2.35
N ARG A 72 -2.37 -13.52 -2.13
CA ARG A 72 -1.26 -13.97 -2.97
C ARG A 72 0.07 -13.93 -2.23
N PRO A 73 1.10 -14.61 -2.74
CA PRO A 73 2.46 -14.41 -2.22
C PRO A 73 2.90 -12.95 -2.41
N TRP A 74 3.69 -12.46 -1.45
CA TRP A 74 4.25 -11.11 -1.50
C TRP A 74 5.71 -11.17 -1.93
N ASP A 75 6.31 -10.00 -2.19
CA ASP A 75 7.69 -9.89 -2.70
C ASP A 75 8.77 -10.37 -1.73
N ARG A 76 8.47 -10.44 -0.43
CA ARG A 76 9.40 -10.98 0.57
C ARG A 76 9.20 -12.48 0.72
N PRO A 77 10.28 -13.30 0.77
CA PRO A 77 10.13 -14.74 0.94
C PRO A 77 9.31 -15.10 2.18
N GLY A 78 8.40 -16.04 2.03
CA GLY A 78 7.57 -16.52 3.14
C GLY A 78 6.49 -15.57 3.61
N THR A 79 6.21 -14.52 2.83
CA THR A 79 5.17 -13.54 3.18
C THR A 79 4.02 -13.56 2.18
N THR A 80 2.91 -12.95 2.58
CA THR A 80 1.68 -12.89 1.76
C THR A 80 1.17 -11.46 1.67
N MET A 81 0.39 -11.19 0.65
CA MET A 81 -0.35 -9.95 0.49
C MET A 81 -1.83 -10.26 0.37
N THR A 82 -2.62 -9.63 1.22
CA THR A 82 -4.08 -9.75 1.20
C THR A 82 -4.69 -8.37 1.00
N ASN A 83 -5.41 -8.17 -0.11
CA ASN A 83 -6.17 -6.95 -0.35
C ASN A 83 -7.64 -7.29 -0.23
N ALA A 84 -8.31 -6.74 0.77
CA ALA A 84 -9.66 -7.18 1.13
C ALA A 84 -10.39 -6.13 1.96
N THR A 85 -11.69 -6.35 2.16
CA THR A 85 -12.54 -5.48 2.97
C THR A 85 -12.58 -5.97 4.41
N VAL A 86 -12.45 -5.04 5.36
CA VAL A 86 -12.57 -5.34 6.79
C VAL A 86 -14.02 -5.73 7.09
N ASP A 87 -14.22 -6.93 7.60
CA ASP A 87 -15.55 -7.43 7.97
C ASP A 87 -15.81 -7.26 9.46
N THR A 88 -14.91 -7.79 10.31
CA THR A 88 -15.03 -7.69 11.76
C THR A 88 -13.69 -7.39 12.39
N THR A 89 -13.72 -6.74 13.56
CA THR A 89 -12.53 -6.44 14.34
C THR A 89 -12.81 -6.81 15.79
N VAL A 90 -11.90 -7.57 16.39
CA VAL A 90 -11.99 -8.00 17.79
C VAL A 90 -10.69 -7.64 18.49
N ALA A 91 -10.78 -7.16 19.72
CA ALA A 91 -9.59 -6.89 20.53
C ALA A 91 -8.81 -8.19 20.77
N GLY A 92 -7.49 -8.14 20.52
CA GLY A 92 -6.58 -9.25 20.78
C GLY A 92 -5.69 -8.94 21.98
N VAL A 93 -4.75 -9.84 22.26
CA VAL A 93 -3.84 -9.70 23.39
C VAL A 93 -2.94 -8.47 23.26
N ASP A 94 -2.34 -8.26 22.08
CA ASP A 94 -1.40 -7.17 21.84
C ASP A 94 -1.79 -6.33 20.62
N GLY A 95 -3.08 -6.16 20.36
CA GLY A 95 -3.54 -5.44 19.19
C GLY A 95 -4.95 -5.85 18.83
N GLN A 96 -5.19 -6.08 17.54
CA GLN A 96 -6.51 -6.47 17.05
C GLN A 96 -6.44 -7.71 16.18
N VAL A 97 -7.53 -8.46 16.17
CA VAL A 97 -7.75 -9.56 15.23
C VAL A 97 -8.83 -9.11 14.26
N VAL A 98 -8.48 -9.04 13.00
CA VAL A 98 -9.34 -8.51 11.96
C VAL A 98 -9.68 -9.62 10.97
N THR A 99 -10.95 -9.83 10.70
CA THR A 99 -11.37 -10.71 9.62
C THR A 99 -11.61 -9.87 8.38
N VAL A 100 -10.95 -10.21 7.29
CA VAL A 100 -11.08 -9.51 6.02
C VAL A 100 -11.67 -10.45 4.98
N LYS A 101 -12.51 -9.90 4.11
CA LYS A 101 -13.18 -10.66 3.06
C LYS A 101 -12.81 -10.15 1.69
N TYR A 102 -12.56 -11.06 0.78
CA TYR A 102 -12.35 -10.78 -0.63
C TYR A 102 -13.20 -11.75 -1.47
N LYS A 103 -13.22 -11.56 -2.76
CA LYS A 103 -14.13 -12.28 -3.66
C LYS A 103 -14.11 -13.80 -3.48
N ASP A 104 -12.93 -14.38 -3.28
CA ASP A 104 -12.76 -15.84 -3.25
C ASP A 104 -12.55 -16.39 -1.85
N GLY A 105 -12.73 -15.61 -0.79
CA GLY A 105 -12.55 -16.11 0.56
C GLY A 105 -12.42 -15.05 1.64
N GLU A 106 -11.85 -15.47 2.75
CA GLU A 106 -11.59 -14.59 3.88
C GLU A 106 -10.30 -15.00 4.58
N LYS A 107 -9.71 -14.07 5.32
CA LYS A 107 -8.53 -14.31 6.14
C LYS A 107 -8.68 -13.65 7.49
N LYS A 108 -8.09 -14.29 8.49
CA LYS A 108 -7.97 -13.76 9.83
C LYS A 108 -6.59 -13.11 9.96
N ILE A 109 -6.57 -11.81 10.24
CA ILE A 109 -5.34 -11.04 10.31
C ILE A 109 -5.10 -10.62 11.75
N ILE A 110 -3.91 -10.93 12.25
CA ILE A 110 -3.48 -10.50 13.58
C ILE A 110 -2.65 -9.23 13.39
N ILE A 111 -3.13 -8.10 13.91
CA ILE A 111 -2.44 -6.82 13.79
C ILE A 111 -1.94 -6.43 15.18
N GLY A 112 -0.65 -6.65 15.41
CA GLY A 112 0.00 -6.29 16.66
C GLY A 112 0.36 -4.80 16.70
N LYS A 113 0.81 -4.35 17.87
CA LYS A 113 1.22 -2.95 18.07
C LYS A 113 2.46 -2.56 17.28
N ASP A 114 3.25 -3.55 16.86
CA ASP A 114 4.47 -3.35 16.07
C ASP A 114 4.22 -3.29 14.56
N ALA A 115 2.99 -3.54 14.11
CA ALA A 115 2.67 -3.45 12.70
C ALA A 115 2.70 -1.99 12.23
N VAL A 116 3.25 -1.77 11.04
CA VAL A 116 3.25 -0.43 10.42
C VAL A 116 1.92 -0.22 9.72
N ILE A 117 1.19 0.83 10.12
CA ILE A 117 -0.12 1.13 9.56
C ILE A 117 -0.06 2.50 8.89
N ARG A 118 -0.47 2.55 7.64
CA ARG A 118 -0.48 3.77 6.84
C ARG A 118 -1.76 3.83 6.01
N ALA A 119 -2.09 5.02 5.52
CA ALA A 119 -3.27 5.22 4.69
C ALA A 119 -2.91 6.00 3.44
N TYR A 120 -3.61 5.71 2.35
CA TYR A 120 -3.57 6.53 1.14
C TYR A 120 -4.65 7.59 1.23
N VAL A 121 -4.30 8.81 0.83
CA VAL A 121 -5.24 9.92 0.66
C VAL A 121 -5.09 10.47 -0.75
N VAL A 122 -6.17 10.97 -1.31
CA VAL A 122 -6.12 11.56 -2.66
C VAL A 122 -5.27 12.82 -2.61
N GLY A 123 -4.28 12.90 -3.50
CA GLY A 123 -3.37 14.03 -3.64
C GLY A 123 -3.45 14.68 -5.01
N ASP A 124 -2.46 15.50 -5.33
CA ASP A 124 -2.36 16.10 -6.65
C ASP A 124 -0.90 16.29 -7.07
N LYS A 125 -0.71 16.71 -8.32
CA LYS A 125 0.62 16.89 -8.91
C LYS A 125 1.50 17.89 -8.18
N SER A 126 0.94 18.83 -7.42
CA SER A 126 1.71 19.83 -6.69
C SER A 126 2.59 19.22 -5.60
N GLU A 127 2.32 17.98 -5.18
CA GLU A 127 3.14 17.26 -4.22
C GLU A 127 4.41 16.68 -4.85
N LEU A 128 4.49 16.63 -6.17
CA LEU A 128 5.64 16.10 -6.91
C LEU A 128 6.66 17.20 -7.12
N LYS A 129 7.43 17.49 -6.08
CA LYS A 129 8.44 18.55 -6.07
C LYS A 129 9.78 18.00 -5.60
N PRO A 130 10.89 18.68 -5.91
CA PRO A 130 12.21 18.23 -5.47
C PRO A 130 12.24 17.99 -3.96
N GLY A 131 12.85 16.88 -3.56
CA GLY A 131 12.92 16.46 -2.17
C GLY A 131 11.76 15.58 -1.70
N ALA A 132 10.69 15.43 -2.48
CA ALA A 132 9.59 14.55 -2.12
C ALA A 132 10.03 13.10 -2.14
N HIS A 133 9.57 12.31 -1.16
CA HIS A 133 9.74 10.86 -1.15
C HIS A 133 8.57 10.24 -1.89
N ILE A 134 8.85 9.50 -2.96
CA ILE A 134 7.81 8.89 -3.79
C ILE A 134 8.03 7.40 -3.96
N ALA A 135 6.95 6.70 -4.29
CA ALA A 135 7.00 5.32 -4.69
C ALA A 135 6.14 5.13 -5.94
N ILE A 136 6.66 4.35 -6.88
CA ILE A 136 5.96 3.95 -8.08
C ILE A 136 5.84 2.45 -8.05
N VAL A 137 4.60 1.96 -7.89
CA VAL A 137 4.35 0.52 -7.81
C VAL A 137 4.42 -0.12 -9.19
N ARG A 138 4.00 0.61 -10.21
CA ARG A 138 3.98 0.10 -11.58
C ARG A 138 4.36 1.18 -12.56
N ALA A 139 5.31 0.88 -13.43
CA ALA A 139 5.67 1.70 -14.57
C ALA A 139 5.77 0.84 -15.81
N ASP A 140 5.28 1.35 -16.93
CA ASP A 140 5.33 0.64 -18.20
C ASP A 140 6.54 1.12 -18.99
N LYS A 141 7.27 0.17 -19.61
CA LYS A 141 8.38 0.49 -20.47
C LYS A 141 7.85 0.82 -21.87
N MET A 142 8.17 2.01 -22.33
CA MET A 142 7.71 2.50 -23.63
C MET A 142 8.66 2.04 -24.74
N PRO A 143 8.21 2.07 -26.01
CA PRO A 143 9.04 1.66 -27.15
C PRO A 143 10.37 2.40 -27.26
N ASP A 144 10.45 3.66 -26.80
CA ASP A 144 11.67 4.46 -26.79
C ASP A 144 12.60 4.16 -25.60
N GLY A 145 12.25 3.19 -24.77
CA GLY A 145 13.02 2.78 -23.59
C GLY A 145 12.72 3.59 -22.34
N THR A 146 11.87 4.62 -22.40
CA THR A 146 11.48 5.36 -21.21
C THR A 146 10.44 4.61 -20.40
N LEU A 147 10.32 4.97 -19.11
CA LEU A 147 9.28 4.46 -18.23
C LEU A 147 8.14 5.47 -18.16
N GLN A 148 6.91 4.96 -18.06
CA GLN A 148 5.72 5.79 -17.92
C GLN A 148 4.83 5.23 -16.82
N THR A 149 4.27 6.10 -15.98
CA THR A 149 3.35 5.70 -14.93
C THR A 149 2.11 6.57 -14.90
N ALA A 150 1.00 5.96 -14.50
CA ALA A 150 -0.28 6.63 -14.30
C ALA A 150 -0.60 6.85 -12.82
N ARG A 151 0.28 6.42 -11.92
CA ARG A 151 0.04 6.53 -10.48
C ARG A 151 1.34 6.70 -9.71
N ILE A 152 1.34 7.65 -8.77
CA ILE A 152 2.49 7.90 -7.88
C ILE A 152 1.99 8.04 -6.45
N ASN A 153 2.72 7.44 -5.52
CA ASN A 153 2.48 7.59 -4.09
C ASN A 153 3.53 8.54 -3.51
N VAL A 154 3.09 9.52 -2.75
CA VAL A 154 3.97 10.55 -2.15
C VAL A 154 3.85 10.48 -0.64
N GLY A 155 4.97 10.33 0.06
CA GLY A 155 4.98 10.35 1.52
C GLY A 155 4.70 11.73 2.07
N ARG A 156 3.87 11.81 3.11
CA ARG A 156 3.60 13.03 3.88
C ARG A 156 4.07 12.85 5.31
N ASP A 157 4.33 13.96 5.99
CA ASP A 157 4.70 13.95 7.41
C ASP A 157 5.92 13.05 7.71
N GLY A 158 6.91 13.05 6.81
CA GLY A 158 8.12 12.26 6.96
C GLY A 158 8.00 10.80 6.57
N VAL A 159 6.85 10.38 6.06
CA VAL A 159 6.66 8.98 5.62
C VAL A 159 7.43 8.74 4.33
N VAL A 160 8.18 7.63 4.29
CA VAL A 160 8.80 7.13 3.05
C VAL A 160 7.88 6.04 2.51
N PRO A 161 7.18 6.27 1.39
CA PRO A 161 6.24 5.28 0.84
C PRO A 161 6.99 4.08 0.27
N GLN A 162 6.31 2.96 0.27
CA GLN A 162 6.84 1.72 -0.30
C GLN A 162 5.93 1.20 -1.39
#